data_23d57b2f39bf1d52c1222a1cbea9c967
#
_entry.id   23d57b2f39bf1d52c1222a1cbea9c967
#
_cell.length_a   1.000
_cell.length_b   1.000
_cell.length_c   1.000
_cell.angle_alpha   90.00
_cell.angle_beta   90.00
_cell.angle_gamma   90.00
#
_symmetry.space_group_name_H-M   'P 1'
#
loop_
_entity.id
_entity.type
_entity.pdbx_description
1 polymer ?
#
loop_
_entity_poly.entity_id
_entity_poly.type
_entity_poly.pdbx_seq_one_letter_code
_entity_poly.pdbx_strand_id
1 'polypeptide(L)'
;MKKIFPLVLISIGVAMISVLSQFTIPFGPIPLTLQTLMIGIIGTIYKPSHAFVTVCLYLLLGFLGFPVFAGGAGGASHFLGPTAGFLLFFPFRAWITSLFTNAKSSLVTIFFANLLSSALLFVSGAIGFMLVTHTDLQKAFALVVAPFI
;
A
#
# COMPACT_ATOMS: atom_id res chain seq x y z
N MET A 1 12.06 24.79 -11.93
CA MET A 1 12.84 23.68 -11.36
C MET A 1 12.18 23.08 -10.13
N LYS A 2 11.70 23.91 -9.19
CA LYS A 2 11.04 23.40 -7.97
C LYS A 2 9.77 22.58 -8.23
N LYS A 3 9.05 22.84 -9.35
CA LYS A 3 7.85 22.08 -9.72
C LYS A 3 8.15 20.77 -10.42
N ILE A 4 9.33 20.66 -11.05
CA ILE A 4 9.73 19.48 -11.82
C ILE A 4 10.22 18.37 -10.88
N PHE A 5 10.98 18.74 -9.85
CA PHE A 5 11.56 17.76 -8.92
C PHE A 5 10.49 16.90 -8.21
N PRO A 6 9.40 17.50 -7.65
CA PRO A 6 8.33 16.67 -7.07
C PRO A 6 7.66 15.76 -8.10
N LEU A 7 7.47 16.22 -9.34
CA LEU A 7 6.89 15.41 -10.41
C LEU A 7 7.76 14.21 -10.73
N VAL A 8 9.08 14.41 -10.78
CA VAL A 8 10.03 13.32 -11.03
C VAL A 8 10.00 12.31 -9.89
N LEU A 9 10.00 12.76 -8.63
CA LEU A 9 9.94 11.88 -7.47
C LEU A 9 8.65 11.06 -7.46
N ILE A 10 7.52 11.71 -7.70
CA ILE A 10 6.23 11.04 -7.73
C ILE A 10 6.21 9.98 -8.85
N SER A 11 6.69 10.34 -10.03
CA SER A 11 6.73 9.42 -11.17
C SER A 11 7.61 8.21 -10.90
N ILE A 12 8.79 8.42 -10.31
CA ILE A 12 9.69 7.33 -9.92
C ILE A 12 9.02 6.43 -8.88
N GLY A 13 8.35 7.03 -7.89
CA GLY A 13 7.65 6.27 -6.87
C GLY A 13 6.55 5.39 -7.44
N VAL A 14 5.74 5.93 -8.34
CA VAL A 14 4.68 5.16 -9.03
C VAL A 14 5.28 4.01 -9.82
N ALA A 15 6.36 4.27 -10.57
CA ALA A 15 7.04 3.25 -11.35
C ALA A 15 7.58 2.12 -10.46
N MET A 16 8.20 2.47 -9.35
CA MET A 16 8.78 1.48 -8.43
C MET A 16 7.72 0.64 -7.74
N ILE A 17 6.62 1.25 -7.31
CA ILE A 17 5.50 0.47 -6.74
C ILE A 17 4.96 -0.50 -7.80
N SER A 18 4.77 -0.01 -9.03
CA SER A 18 4.22 -0.81 -10.11
C SER A 18 5.10 -2.02 -10.44
N VAL A 19 6.41 -1.82 -10.49
CA VAL A 19 7.37 -2.89 -10.78
C VAL A 19 7.45 -3.89 -9.62
N LEU A 20 7.60 -3.41 -8.39
CA LEU A 20 7.75 -4.27 -7.24
C LEU A 20 6.47 -5.03 -6.90
N SER A 21 5.31 -4.50 -7.27
CA SER A 21 4.04 -5.20 -7.11
C SER A 21 3.96 -6.50 -7.93
N GLN A 22 4.81 -6.64 -8.95
CA GLN A 22 4.85 -7.86 -9.75
C GLN A 22 5.52 -9.02 -9.03
N PHE A 23 6.32 -8.74 -8.00
CA PHE A 23 6.95 -9.76 -7.18
C PHE A 23 5.98 -10.17 -6.08
N THR A 24 5.21 -11.21 -6.34
CA THR A 24 4.14 -11.66 -5.46
C THR A 24 4.19 -13.16 -5.25
N ILE A 25 3.88 -13.58 -4.03
CA ILE A 25 3.70 -14.98 -3.67
C ILE A 25 2.22 -15.14 -3.33
N PRO A 26 1.48 -16.00 -4.05
CA PRO A 26 0.08 -16.24 -3.71
C PRO A 26 -0.01 -16.94 -2.35
N PHE A 27 -0.69 -16.32 -1.40
CA PHE A 27 -0.75 -16.77 -0.02
C PHE A 27 -2.20 -16.67 0.47
N GLY A 28 -3.06 -17.52 -0.08
CA GLY A 28 -4.49 -17.49 0.19
C GLY A 28 -5.18 -16.35 -0.58
N PRO A 29 -6.23 -15.75 -0.03
CA PRO A 29 -6.99 -14.70 -0.72
C PRO A 29 -6.23 -13.38 -0.85
N ILE A 30 -5.22 -13.16 0.00
CA ILE A 30 -4.41 -11.93 -0.02
C ILE A 30 -2.98 -12.32 -0.38
N PRO A 31 -2.45 -11.89 -1.52
CA PRO A 31 -1.07 -12.23 -1.91
C PRO A 31 -0.05 -11.48 -1.07
N LEU A 32 1.08 -12.12 -0.82
CA LEU A 32 2.25 -11.49 -0.21
C LEU A 32 3.08 -10.84 -1.31
N THR A 33 3.28 -9.53 -1.24
CA THR A 33 3.95 -8.78 -2.31
C THR A 33 4.98 -7.80 -1.76
N LEU A 34 5.90 -7.37 -2.65
CA LEU A 34 6.78 -6.25 -2.35
C LEU A 34 6.10 -4.89 -2.49
N GLN A 35 4.84 -4.85 -2.89
CA GLN A 35 4.03 -3.65 -3.01
C GLN A 35 3.96 -2.88 -1.69
N THR A 36 3.60 -3.55 -0.60
CA THR A 36 3.50 -2.93 0.72
C THR A 36 4.86 -2.46 1.23
N LEU A 37 5.92 -3.21 0.95
CA LEU A 37 7.26 -2.80 1.30
C LEU A 37 7.64 -1.48 0.62
N MET A 38 7.39 -1.38 -0.68
CA MET A 38 7.74 -0.17 -1.43
C MET A 38 6.91 1.04 -0.98
N ILE A 39 5.64 0.83 -0.67
CA ILE A 39 4.78 1.89 -0.12
C ILE A 39 5.34 2.39 1.22
N GLY A 40 5.82 1.47 2.05
CA GLY A 40 6.48 1.83 3.31
C GLY A 40 7.75 2.63 3.11
N ILE A 41 8.56 2.27 2.13
CA ILE A 41 9.79 3.00 1.79
C ILE A 41 9.45 4.42 1.33
N ILE A 42 8.47 4.56 0.45
CA ILE A 42 8.02 5.87 -0.04
C ILE A 42 7.51 6.72 1.13
N GLY A 43 6.72 6.13 2.02
CA GLY A 43 6.25 6.82 3.21
C GLY A 43 7.39 7.26 4.11
N THR A 44 8.47 6.47 4.20
CA THR A 44 9.61 6.79 5.04
C THR A 44 10.42 7.97 4.52
N ILE A 45 10.61 8.09 3.20
CA ILE A 45 11.54 9.06 2.63
C ILE A 45 10.88 10.25 1.93
N TYR A 46 9.63 10.12 1.48
CA TYR A 46 8.92 11.22 0.81
C TYR A 46 8.23 12.12 1.83
N LYS A 47 8.00 13.39 1.46
CA LYS A 47 7.14 14.27 2.23
C LYS A 47 5.70 13.75 2.22
N PRO A 48 4.90 14.03 3.27
CA PRO A 48 3.55 13.46 3.36
C PRO A 48 2.68 13.70 2.13
N SER A 49 2.67 14.93 1.59
CA SER A 49 1.89 15.23 0.40
C SER A 49 2.35 14.45 -0.82
N HIS A 50 3.67 14.32 -1.00
CA HIS A 50 4.25 13.59 -2.12
C HIS A 50 3.99 12.10 -2.01
N ALA A 51 4.11 11.54 -0.80
CA ALA A 51 3.84 10.13 -0.57
C ALA A 51 2.37 9.80 -0.86
N PHE A 52 1.45 10.61 -0.37
CA PHE A 52 0.03 10.43 -0.59
C PHE A 52 -0.32 10.48 -2.08
N VAL A 53 0.16 11.52 -2.78
CA VAL A 53 -0.11 11.69 -4.22
C VAL A 53 0.48 10.55 -5.04
N THR A 54 1.70 10.10 -4.70
CA THR A 54 2.36 9.00 -5.40
C THR A 54 1.50 7.74 -5.37
N VAL A 55 1.01 7.36 -4.20
CA VAL A 55 0.20 6.15 -4.06
C VAL A 55 -1.16 6.33 -4.70
N CYS A 56 -1.76 7.52 -4.60
CA CYS A 56 -3.03 7.81 -5.28
C CYS A 56 -2.90 7.67 -6.79
N LEU A 57 -1.82 8.17 -7.39
CA LEU A 57 -1.58 8.02 -8.82
C LEU A 57 -1.37 6.56 -9.22
N TYR A 58 -0.65 5.80 -8.39
CA TYR A 58 -0.48 4.37 -8.60
C TYR A 58 -1.84 3.66 -8.63
N LEU A 59 -2.70 3.96 -7.66
CA LEU A 59 -4.04 3.37 -7.61
C LEU A 59 -4.89 3.80 -8.80
N LEU A 60 -4.76 5.05 -9.25
CA LEU A 60 -5.47 5.55 -10.42
C LEU A 60 -5.08 4.78 -11.68
N LEU A 61 -3.78 4.53 -11.88
CA LEU A 61 -3.31 3.74 -13.01
C LEU A 61 -3.91 2.34 -13.00
N GLY A 62 -3.91 1.70 -11.84
CA GLY A 62 -4.51 0.38 -11.70
C GLY A 62 -6.01 0.39 -11.92
N PHE A 63 -6.70 1.41 -11.44
CA PHE A 63 -8.14 1.59 -11.64
C PHE A 63 -8.49 1.70 -13.13
N LEU A 64 -7.66 2.39 -13.91
CA LEU A 64 -7.86 2.57 -15.34
C LEU A 64 -7.60 1.29 -16.16
N GLY A 65 -7.07 0.25 -15.53
CA GLY A 65 -6.86 -1.03 -16.18
C GLY A 65 -5.40 -1.39 -16.47
N PHE A 66 -4.44 -0.53 -16.12
CA PHE A 66 -3.04 -0.87 -16.30
C PHE A 66 -2.65 -2.01 -15.36
N PRO A 67 -1.82 -2.96 -15.81
CA PRO A 67 -1.45 -4.14 -15.01
C PRO A 67 -0.38 -3.82 -13.97
N VAL A 68 -0.66 -2.87 -13.07
CA VAL A 68 0.30 -2.37 -12.08
C VAL A 68 0.08 -2.92 -10.68
N PHE A 69 -1.02 -3.64 -10.46
CA PHE A 69 -1.31 -4.26 -9.17
C PHE A 69 -0.57 -5.60 -9.04
N ALA A 70 -0.70 -6.22 -7.89
CA ALA A 70 0.02 -7.46 -7.56
C ALA A 70 -0.20 -8.53 -8.64
N GLY A 71 0.91 -9.11 -9.12
CA GLY A 71 0.87 -10.19 -10.10
C GLY A 71 0.36 -9.80 -11.48
N GLY A 72 0.48 -8.53 -11.87
CA GLY A 72 0.03 -8.06 -13.17
C GLY A 72 -1.46 -7.77 -13.25
N ALA A 73 -2.14 -7.71 -12.11
CA ALA A 73 -3.57 -7.39 -12.05
C ALA A 73 -3.81 -5.90 -12.28
N GLY A 74 -5.03 -5.56 -12.64
CA GLY A 74 -5.46 -4.18 -12.84
C GLY A 74 -6.97 -4.13 -13.04
N GLY A 75 -7.50 -2.91 -13.00
CA GLY A 75 -8.91 -2.65 -13.26
C GLY A 75 -9.70 -2.29 -12.03
N ALA A 76 -10.83 -1.62 -12.27
CA ALA A 76 -11.71 -1.12 -11.21
C ALA A 76 -12.28 -2.22 -10.32
N SER A 77 -12.39 -3.44 -10.82
CA SER A 77 -12.95 -4.57 -10.07
C SER A 77 -12.17 -4.88 -8.79
N HIS A 78 -10.87 -4.58 -8.76
CA HIS A 78 -10.05 -4.81 -7.57
C HIS A 78 -10.44 -3.91 -6.40
N PHE A 79 -11.13 -2.79 -6.66
CA PHE A 79 -11.64 -1.90 -5.61
C PHE A 79 -12.94 -2.41 -5.01
N LEU A 80 -13.51 -3.48 -5.57
CA LEU A 80 -14.71 -4.15 -5.07
C LEU A 80 -14.42 -5.57 -4.59
N GLY A 81 -13.17 -6.01 -4.70
CA GLY A 81 -12.75 -7.36 -4.34
C GLY A 81 -12.26 -7.48 -2.89
N PRO A 82 -11.78 -8.67 -2.51
CA PRO A 82 -11.31 -8.92 -1.13
C PRO A 82 -10.15 -8.03 -0.68
N THR A 83 -9.37 -7.49 -1.60
CA THR A 83 -8.23 -6.62 -1.29
C THR A 83 -8.58 -5.13 -1.29
N ALA A 84 -9.85 -4.78 -1.48
CA ALA A 84 -10.26 -3.38 -1.60
C ALA A 84 -9.87 -2.54 -0.37
N GLY A 85 -10.00 -3.09 0.83
CA GLY A 85 -9.62 -2.39 2.05
C GLY A 85 -8.13 -2.05 2.11
N PHE A 86 -7.28 -2.93 1.60
CA PHE A 86 -5.85 -2.66 1.48
C PHE A 86 -5.57 -1.56 0.47
N LEU A 87 -6.13 -1.68 -0.73
CA LEU A 87 -5.89 -0.71 -1.80
C LEU A 87 -6.33 0.69 -1.40
N LEU A 88 -7.50 0.82 -0.82
CA LEU A 88 -8.03 2.13 -0.43
C LEU A 88 -7.23 2.77 0.70
N PHE A 89 -6.59 1.98 1.54
CA PHE A 89 -5.79 2.50 2.65
C PHE A 89 -4.34 2.78 2.27
N PHE A 90 -3.83 2.26 1.17
CA PHE A 90 -2.43 2.44 0.79
C PHE A 90 -1.97 3.91 0.80
N PRO A 91 -2.73 4.86 0.24
CA PRO A 91 -2.31 6.27 0.32
C PRO A 91 -2.20 6.77 1.76
N PHE A 92 -3.12 6.37 2.61
CA PHE A 92 -3.11 6.76 4.02
C PHE A 92 -1.96 6.11 4.77
N ARG A 93 -1.61 4.88 4.43
CA ARG A 93 -0.43 4.22 5.03
C ARG A 93 0.84 5.00 4.73
N ALA A 94 1.05 5.36 3.48
CA ALA A 94 2.21 6.15 3.08
C ALA A 94 2.21 7.52 3.77
N TRP A 95 1.06 8.17 3.83
CA TRP A 95 0.89 9.48 4.46
C TRP A 95 1.20 9.42 5.95
N ILE A 96 0.63 8.45 6.67
CA ILE A 96 0.84 8.28 8.11
C ILE A 96 2.31 8.02 8.40
N THR A 97 2.94 7.11 7.67
CA THR A 97 4.37 6.82 7.82
C THR A 97 5.18 8.10 7.63
N SER A 98 4.86 8.88 6.61
CA SER A 98 5.59 10.10 6.28
C SER A 98 5.44 11.19 7.33
N LEU A 99 4.31 11.24 8.04
CA LEU A 99 4.10 12.21 9.11
C LEU A 99 5.12 12.04 10.24
N PHE A 100 5.61 10.82 10.45
CA PHE A 100 6.50 10.50 11.57
C PHE A 100 7.95 10.28 11.17
N THR A 101 8.25 10.26 9.86
CA THR A 101 9.59 9.93 9.36
C THR A 101 10.07 10.91 8.30
N ASN A 102 11.38 10.89 8.08
CA ASN A 102 12.03 11.50 6.93
C ASN A 102 13.30 10.71 6.62
N ALA A 103 14.04 11.10 5.58
CA ALA A 103 15.25 10.38 5.18
C ALA A 103 16.34 10.35 6.26
N LYS A 104 16.26 11.24 7.26
CA LYS A 104 17.23 11.35 8.34
C LYS A 104 16.75 10.73 9.65
N SER A 105 15.58 10.11 9.67
CA SER A 105 15.03 9.50 10.88
C SER A 105 15.87 8.32 11.35
N SER A 106 15.87 8.09 12.67
CA SER A 106 16.54 6.92 13.24
C SER A 106 15.82 5.63 12.84
N LEU A 107 16.55 4.51 12.90
CA LEU A 107 15.96 3.20 12.59
C LEU A 107 14.79 2.87 13.52
N VAL A 108 14.86 3.28 14.78
CA VAL A 108 13.79 3.06 15.76
C VAL A 108 12.53 3.82 15.33
N THR A 109 12.66 5.08 14.96
CA THR A 109 11.54 5.91 14.50
C THR A 109 10.90 5.31 13.24
N ILE A 110 11.73 4.90 12.27
CA ILE A 110 11.26 4.29 11.03
C ILE A 110 10.50 3.00 11.32
N PHE A 111 11.05 2.16 12.20
CA PHE A 111 10.41 0.89 12.57
C PHE A 111 9.02 1.13 13.17
N PHE A 112 8.91 2.01 14.17
CA PHE A 112 7.63 2.23 14.84
C PHE A 112 6.61 2.94 13.95
N ALA A 113 7.05 3.87 13.09
CA ALA A 113 6.16 4.54 12.15
C ALA A 113 5.58 3.54 11.15
N ASN A 114 6.42 2.66 10.60
CA ASN A 114 5.98 1.63 9.66
C ASN A 114 5.12 0.58 10.35
N LEU A 115 5.45 0.23 11.59
CA LEU A 115 4.65 -0.72 12.37
C LEU A 115 3.23 -0.17 12.60
N LEU A 116 3.11 1.09 13.02
CA LEU A 116 1.81 1.73 13.24
C LEU A 116 1.00 1.79 11.96
N SER A 117 1.59 2.27 10.88
CA SER A 117 0.89 2.40 9.60
C SER A 117 0.50 1.05 9.03
N SER A 118 1.34 0.03 9.19
CA SER A 118 1.02 -1.33 8.77
C SER A 118 -0.10 -1.94 9.59
N ALA A 119 -0.11 -1.71 10.91
CA ALA A 119 -1.20 -2.18 11.76
C ALA A 119 -2.54 -1.59 11.33
N LEU A 120 -2.56 -0.28 11.03
CA LEU A 120 -3.77 0.39 10.54
C LEU A 120 -4.16 -0.13 9.16
N LEU A 121 -3.19 -0.43 8.30
CA LEU A 121 -3.44 -1.04 6.99
C LEU A 121 -4.13 -2.38 7.12
N PHE A 122 -3.65 -3.25 8.02
CA PHE A 122 -4.25 -4.56 8.23
C PHE A 122 -5.64 -4.44 8.83
N VAL A 123 -5.89 -3.47 9.72
CA VAL A 123 -7.24 -3.22 10.24
C VAL A 123 -8.18 -2.84 9.10
N SER A 124 -7.77 -1.92 8.24
CA SER A 124 -8.58 -1.50 7.09
C SER A 124 -8.79 -2.66 6.11
N GLY A 125 -7.74 -3.43 5.84
CA GLY A 125 -7.81 -4.58 4.96
C GLY A 125 -8.74 -5.65 5.48
N ALA A 126 -8.68 -5.94 6.78
CA ALA A 126 -9.56 -6.92 7.42
C ALA A 126 -11.03 -6.48 7.37
N ILE A 127 -11.29 -5.20 7.65
CA ILE A 127 -12.65 -4.65 7.58
C ILE A 127 -13.18 -4.77 6.14
N GLY A 128 -12.38 -4.38 5.15
CA GLY A 128 -12.76 -4.49 3.74
C GLY A 128 -13.02 -5.93 3.33
N PHE A 129 -12.16 -6.85 3.75
CA PHE A 129 -12.32 -8.27 3.48
C PHE A 129 -13.62 -8.80 4.06
N MET A 130 -13.94 -8.46 5.31
CA MET A 130 -15.19 -8.86 5.95
C MET A 130 -16.42 -8.35 5.22
N LEU A 131 -16.37 -7.10 4.77
CA LEU A 131 -17.51 -6.48 4.07
C LEU A 131 -17.74 -7.10 2.69
N VAL A 132 -16.66 -7.45 1.98
CA VAL A 132 -16.75 -7.99 0.62
C VAL A 132 -17.09 -9.47 0.62
N THR A 133 -16.48 -10.25 1.51
CA THR A 133 -16.64 -11.71 1.54
C THR A 133 -17.68 -12.19 2.53
N HIS A 134 -18.26 -11.28 3.32
CA HIS A 134 -19.26 -11.60 4.36
C HIS A 134 -18.74 -12.61 5.38
N THR A 135 -17.44 -12.54 5.71
CA THR A 135 -16.83 -13.39 6.74
C THR A 135 -16.88 -12.71 8.10
N ASP A 136 -16.72 -13.51 9.17
CA ASP A 136 -16.64 -12.96 10.51
C ASP A 136 -15.21 -12.49 10.83
N LEU A 137 -15.08 -11.81 11.97
CA LEU A 137 -13.79 -11.25 12.40
C LEU A 137 -12.71 -12.32 12.54
N GLN A 138 -13.07 -13.47 13.09
CA GLN A 138 -12.11 -14.55 13.34
C GLN A 138 -11.55 -15.11 12.05
N LYS A 139 -12.39 -15.35 11.06
CA LYS A 139 -11.94 -15.81 9.73
C LYS A 139 -11.14 -14.75 8.99
N ALA A 140 -11.58 -13.49 9.07
CA ALA A 140 -10.85 -12.40 8.45
C ALA A 140 -9.45 -12.27 9.04
N PHE A 141 -9.31 -12.33 10.35
CA PHE A 141 -8.00 -12.29 11.01
C PHE A 141 -7.12 -13.46 10.54
N ALA A 142 -7.67 -14.67 10.49
CA ALA A 142 -6.92 -15.85 10.10
C ALA A 142 -6.44 -15.78 8.65
N LEU A 143 -7.24 -15.24 7.74
CA LEU A 143 -6.93 -15.23 6.31
C LEU A 143 -6.16 -13.99 5.86
N VAL A 144 -6.33 -12.85 6.54
CA VAL A 144 -5.79 -11.56 6.11
C VAL A 144 -4.57 -11.16 6.92
N VAL A 145 -4.60 -11.35 8.24
CA VAL A 145 -3.55 -10.83 9.14
C VAL A 145 -2.56 -11.93 9.52
N ALA A 146 -3.04 -13.09 9.93
CA ALA A 146 -2.18 -14.15 10.44
C ALA A 146 -1.07 -14.61 9.47
N PRO A 147 -1.32 -14.74 8.15
CA PRO A 147 -0.25 -15.12 7.22
C PRO A 147 0.92 -14.14 7.15
N PHE A 148 0.70 -12.88 7.55
CA PHE A 148 1.71 -11.82 7.48
C PHE A 148 2.41 -11.58 8.84
N ILE A 149 2.03 -12.29 9.87
CA ILE A 149 2.67 -12.27 11.17
C ILE A 149 3.69 -13.42 11.24
#